data_b75056c3498df257569b1b7622a08b18
#
_entry.id   b75056c3498df257569b1b7622a08b18
#
_cell.length_a   1.000
_cell.length_b   1.000
_cell.length_c   1.000
_cell.angle_alpha   90.00
_cell.angle_beta   90.00
_cell.angle_gamma   90.00
#
_symmetry.space_group_name_H-M   'P 1'
#
loop_
_entity.id
_entity.type
_entity.pdbx_description
1 polymer ?
#
loop_
_entity_poly.entity_id
_entity_poly.type
_entity_poly.pdbx_seq_one_letter_code
_entity_poly.pdbx_strand_id
1 'polypeptide(L)'
;STITQNTSTENKQNTFNLDFYAFGNEEAKYFNDNAFFIGYKLNAEVQLQINNNTSQIVVNSLVNQKTKNYQDFSQSDVSAAFTIGKGRIEETRYAMTAYYILKDLIAKKLLTQEPSHEQILALAEKIGQILNRRTFDLRDKTIEELTQLDSTLCSMFNLSDKNIKYFTTLNDNWLFANAPSRKSGLSFQADIGANLFSTSTFTQQSDLLFDTVASRYDDFTLGVGTAINFTLSYEKPISVKWQQSVKAFLTPSIGYQGNRIIINYNKVSIVSKIPAIELGASYTLGYYPNTRTYLTLGLDERIGYYKAIPEDGFTTSYFNFAGQAISANTSYFNFTGQARINLYYYFSPTLRLQAQAGFLLSHLAQRQETNNNTTKTSNSGLNMGATLVYSIF
;
A
#
# COMPACT_ATOMS: atom_id res chain seq x y z
N SER A 1 -5.26 -55.07 -43.34
CA SER A 1 -5.96 -53.76 -43.08
C SER A 1 -5.74 -53.36 -41.66
N THR A 2 -4.86 -52.39 -41.47
CA THR A 2 -4.60 -51.76 -40.14
C THR A 2 -5.73 -50.78 -39.87
N ILE A 3 -6.60 -51.10 -38.90
CA ILE A 3 -7.63 -50.19 -38.41
C ILE A 3 -6.93 -49.23 -37.45
N THR A 4 -6.60 -48.03 -37.91
CA THR A 4 -6.22 -46.91 -37.05
C THR A 4 -7.48 -46.41 -36.32
N GLN A 5 -7.68 -46.79 -35.05
CA GLN A 5 -8.69 -46.19 -34.20
C GLN A 5 -8.26 -44.75 -33.91
N ASN A 6 -8.99 -43.79 -34.47
CA ASN A 6 -8.86 -42.37 -34.11
C ASN A 6 -9.44 -42.19 -32.68
N THR A 7 -8.58 -42.11 -31.67
CA THR A 7 -8.96 -41.77 -30.31
C THR A 7 -9.13 -40.25 -30.20
N SER A 8 -10.34 -39.75 -30.04
CA SER A 8 -10.60 -38.36 -29.72
C SER A 8 -10.55 -38.17 -28.20
N THR A 9 -9.71 -37.26 -27.71
CA THR A 9 -9.65 -36.88 -26.29
C THR A 9 -10.15 -35.44 -26.16
N GLU A 10 -11.17 -35.21 -25.36
CA GLU A 10 -11.70 -33.89 -25.05
C GLU A 10 -11.51 -33.60 -23.56
N ASN A 11 -10.98 -32.43 -23.22
CA ASN A 11 -10.82 -31.95 -21.83
C ASN A 11 -11.82 -30.81 -21.58
N LYS A 12 -12.75 -31.01 -20.65
CA LYS A 12 -13.74 -30.02 -20.23
C LYS A 12 -13.42 -29.52 -18.83
N GLN A 13 -13.36 -28.21 -18.68
CA GLN A 13 -13.09 -27.59 -17.39
C GLN A 13 -14.16 -26.53 -17.09
N ASN A 14 -14.73 -26.60 -15.89
CA ASN A 14 -15.60 -25.57 -15.34
C ASN A 14 -14.96 -25.02 -14.07
N THR A 15 -14.81 -23.70 -14.01
CA THR A 15 -14.22 -23.02 -12.86
C THR A 15 -15.19 -21.98 -12.31
N PHE A 16 -15.37 -21.98 -11.00
CA PHE A 16 -16.08 -20.94 -10.25
C PHE A 16 -15.11 -20.36 -9.23
N ASN A 17 -14.93 -19.03 -9.25
CA ASN A 17 -14.12 -18.29 -8.31
C ASN A 17 -14.98 -17.21 -7.65
N LEU A 18 -14.87 -17.10 -6.33
CA LEU A 18 -15.43 -16.01 -5.55
C LEU A 18 -14.32 -15.41 -4.68
N ASP A 19 -14.06 -14.13 -4.85
CA ASP A 19 -13.10 -13.38 -4.05
C ASP A 19 -13.85 -12.26 -3.32
N PHE A 20 -13.68 -12.19 -2.00
CA PHE A 20 -14.17 -11.12 -1.17
C PHE A 20 -13.02 -10.52 -0.38
N TYR A 21 -12.92 -9.20 -0.41
CA TYR A 21 -11.92 -8.44 0.33
C TYR A 21 -12.57 -7.26 1.04
N ALA A 22 -12.32 -7.13 2.34
CA ALA A 22 -12.73 -5.99 3.13
C ALA A 22 -11.57 -5.51 3.99
N PHE A 23 -11.39 -4.20 4.08
CA PHE A 23 -10.39 -3.59 4.94
C PHE A 23 -10.92 -2.32 5.58
N GLY A 24 -10.39 -2.01 6.75
CA GLY A 24 -10.60 -0.74 7.45
C GLY A 24 -9.33 -0.32 8.16
N ASN A 25 -8.99 0.94 8.06
CA ASN A 25 -7.93 1.53 8.85
C ASN A 25 -8.36 2.85 9.45
N GLU A 26 -7.90 3.13 10.65
CA GLU A 26 -8.11 4.39 11.34
C GLU A 26 -6.83 4.81 12.05
N GLU A 27 -6.45 6.06 11.91
CA GLU A 27 -5.33 6.66 12.63
C GLU A 27 -5.74 8.04 13.15
N ALA A 28 -5.53 8.30 14.43
CA ALA A 28 -5.74 9.61 15.03
C ALA A 28 -4.51 10.04 15.82
N LYS A 29 -4.20 11.34 15.75
CA LYS A 29 -3.11 12.00 16.51
C LYS A 29 -3.62 13.27 17.15
N TYR A 30 -3.37 13.42 18.44
CA TYR A 30 -3.76 14.56 19.25
C TYR A 30 -2.50 15.30 19.68
N PHE A 31 -2.31 16.51 19.16
CA PHE A 31 -1.13 17.33 19.36
C PHE A 31 -1.35 18.33 20.51
N ASN A 32 -0.29 18.57 21.27
CA ASN A 32 -0.21 19.71 22.18
C ASN A 32 0.59 20.87 21.53
N ASP A 33 0.66 22.02 22.23
CA ASP A 33 1.33 23.24 21.75
C ASP A 33 2.84 23.05 21.49
N ASN A 34 3.48 22.08 22.13
CA ASN A 34 4.90 21.75 21.97
C ASN A 34 5.17 20.71 20.88
N ALA A 35 4.20 20.48 19.99
CA ALA A 35 4.25 19.46 18.95
C ALA A 35 4.48 18.03 19.46
N PHE A 36 4.23 17.77 20.74
CA PHE A 36 4.14 16.43 21.28
C PHE A 36 2.75 15.86 20.97
N PHE A 37 2.65 14.59 20.63
CA PHE A 37 1.37 13.97 20.34
C PHE A 37 1.24 12.58 20.92
N ILE A 38 0.00 12.22 21.16
CA ILE A 38 -0.46 10.86 21.43
C ILE A 38 -1.47 10.46 20.38
N GLY A 39 -1.62 9.19 20.11
CA GLY A 39 -2.58 8.72 19.12
C GLY A 39 -2.82 7.24 19.20
N TYR A 40 -3.61 6.76 18.24
CA TYR A 40 -3.86 5.33 18.04
C TYR A 40 -3.91 5.01 16.55
N LYS A 41 -3.68 3.73 16.26
CA LYS A 41 -3.85 3.14 14.94
C LYS A 41 -4.66 1.86 15.09
N LEU A 42 -5.65 1.69 14.25
CA LEU A 42 -6.45 0.48 14.14
C LEU A 42 -6.42 0.02 12.70
N ASN A 43 -6.22 -1.27 12.48
CA ASN A 43 -6.30 -1.88 11.16
C ASN A 43 -7.03 -3.20 11.24
N ALA A 44 -7.92 -3.44 10.28
CA ALA A 44 -8.61 -4.71 10.12
C ALA A 44 -8.70 -5.06 8.65
N GLU A 45 -8.35 -6.29 8.32
CA GLU A 45 -8.38 -6.83 6.96
C GLU A 45 -8.98 -8.22 6.99
N VAL A 46 -9.86 -8.51 6.04
CA VAL A 46 -10.45 -9.83 5.83
C VAL A 46 -10.44 -10.14 4.35
N GLN A 47 -9.91 -11.30 4.00
CA GLN A 47 -9.94 -11.87 2.67
C GLN A 47 -10.56 -13.26 2.70
N LEU A 48 -11.50 -13.51 1.79
CA LEU A 48 -12.12 -14.81 1.56
C LEU A 48 -12.01 -15.14 0.09
N GLN A 49 -11.55 -16.35 -0.23
CA GLN A 49 -11.44 -16.82 -1.60
C GLN A 49 -11.96 -18.25 -1.69
N ILE A 50 -12.87 -18.50 -2.61
CA ILE A 50 -13.43 -19.82 -2.89
C ILE A 50 -13.16 -20.14 -4.35
N ASN A 51 -12.44 -21.24 -4.59
CA ASN A 51 -12.17 -21.77 -5.92
C ASN A 51 -12.79 -23.16 -6.04
N ASN A 52 -13.62 -23.36 -7.04
CA ASN A 52 -14.19 -24.64 -7.35
C ASN A 52 -13.93 -24.96 -8.83
N ASN A 53 -13.13 -25.98 -9.07
CA ASN A 53 -12.75 -26.39 -10.40
C ASN A 53 -13.13 -27.85 -10.62
N THR A 54 -13.92 -28.11 -11.68
CA THR A 54 -14.28 -29.46 -12.12
C THR A 54 -13.64 -29.71 -13.47
N SER A 55 -12.79 -30.71 -13.56
CA SER A 55 -12.16 -31.17 -14.81
C SER A 55 -12.70 -32.55 -15.18
N GLN A 56 -12.93 -32.75 -16.49
CA GLN A 56 -13.44 -33.99 -17.05
C GLN A 56 -12.65 -34.34 -18.28
N ILE A 57 -12.12 -35.58 -18.34
CA ILE A 57 -11.47 -36.15 -19.50
C ILE A 57 -12.45 -37.12 -20.16
N VAL A 58 -12.78 -36.85 -21.40
CA VAL A 58 -13.64 -37.66 -22.22
C VAL A 58 -12.82 -38.32 -23.33
N VAL A 59 -12.83 -39.65 -23.42
CA VAL A 59 -12.16 -40.41 -24.46
C VAL A 59 -13.23 -41.22 -25.23
N ASN A 60 -13.28 -41.06 -26.54
CA ASN A 60 -14.25 -41.73 -27.41
C ASN A 60 -15.70 -41.58 -26.92
N SER A 61 -16.10 -40.37 -26.48
CA SER A 61 -17.43 -40.05 -25.93
C SER A 61 -17.76 -40.73 -24.60
N LEU A 62 -16.79 -41.39 -23.97
CA LEU A 62 -16.92 -41.95 -22.62
C LEU A 62 -16.10 -41.09 -21.63
N VAL A 63 -16.69 -40.82 -20.46
CA VAL A 63 -15.99 -40.10 -19.40
C VAL A 63 -15.02 -41.05 -18.70
N ASN A 64 -13.72 -40.87 -18.93
CA ASN A 64 -12.70 -41.71 -18.32
C ASN A 64 -12.23 -41.19 -16.95
N GLN A 65 -12.29 -39.90 -16.75
CA GLN A 65 -11.89 -39.28 -15.49
C GLN A 65 -12.72 -38.03 -15.24
N LYS A 66 -13.22 -37.88 -14.05
CA LYS A 66 -13.91 -36.67 -13.62
C LYS A 66 -13.43 -36.30 -12.22
N THR A 67 -12.71 -35.19 -12.09
CA THR A 67 -12.16 -34.73 -10.82
C THR A 67 -12.75 -33.39 -10.44
N LYS A 68 -12.99 -33.20 -9.15
CA LYS A 68 -13.39 -31.93 -8.58
C LYS A 68 -12.33 -31.47 -7.59
N ASN A 69 -11.77 -30.28 -7.81
CA ASN A 69 -10.88 -29.61 -6.90
C ASN A 69 -11.65 -28.46 -6.25
N TYR A 70 -11.77 -28.49 -4.95
CA TYR A 70 -12.33 -27.43 -4.14
C TYR A 70 -11.22 -26.82 -3.29
N GLN A 71 -11.11 -25.50 -3.30
CA GLN A 71 -10.19 -24.77 -2.46
C GLN A 71 -10.92 -23.60 -1.82
N ASP A 72 -10.81 -23.50 -0.51
CA ASP A 72 -11.29 -22.39 0.31
C ASP A 72 -10.08 -21.78 1.03
N PHE A 73 -9.97 -20.46 0.94
CA PHE A 73 -8.93 -19.69 1.61
C PHE A 73 -9.59 -18.55 2.38
N SER A 74 -9.23 -18.40 3.64
CA SER A 74 -9.59 -17.24 4.43
C SER A 74 -8.38 -16.66 5.14
N GLN A 75 -8.31 -15.35 5.17
CA GLN A 75 -7.30 -14.61 5.93
C GLN A 75 -7.97 -13.48 6.68
N SER A 76 -7.57 -13.28 7.93
CA SER A 76 -7.92 -12.08 8.70
C SER A 76 -6.69 -11.55 9.41
N ASP A 77 -6.56 -10.24 9.45
CA ASP A 77 -5.55 -9.52 10.22
C ASP A 77 -6.22 -8.36 10.95
N VAL A 78 -5.96 -8.26 12.24
CA VAL A 78 -6.46 -7.17 13.09
C VAL A 78 -5.28 -6.67 13.90
N SER A 79 -5.01 -5.37 13.84
CA SER A 79 -3.96 -4.75 14.64
C SER A 79 -4.44 -3.47 15.30
N ALA A 80 -3.89 -3.23 16.49
CA ALA A 80 -4.09 -2.02 17.26
C ALA A 80 -2.76 -1.54 17.82
N ALA A 81 -2.52 -0.24 17.75
CA ALA A 81 -1.33 0.37 18.33
C ALA A 81 -1.66 1.71 19.02
N PHE A 82 -0.99 1.94 20.12
CA PHE A 82 -0.90 3.24 20.75
C PHE A 82 0.35 3.96 20.25
N THR A 83 0.19 5.23 19.89
CA THR A 83 1.26 6.06 19.31
C THR A 83 1.62 7.19 20.27
N ILE A 84 2.91 7.40 20.49
CA ILE A 84 3.46 8.59 21.12
C ILE A 84 4.51 9.20 20.21
N GLY A 85 4.63 10.53 20.21
CA GLY A 85 5.64 11.14 19.36
C GLY A 85 5.83 12.62 19.58
N LYS A 86 6.80 13.17 18.85
CA LYS A 86 7.13 14.57 18.83
C LYS A 86 7.45 15.03 17.42
N GLY A 87 7.05 16.26 17.12
CA GLY A 87 7.22 16.88 15.81
C GLY A 87 5.93 16.84 15.02
N ARG A 88 5.86 17.67 14.00
CA ARG A 88 4.68 17.82 13.14
C ARG A 88 5.10 17.89 11.69
N ILE A 89 4.39 17.17 10.86
CA ILE A 89 4.51 17.25 9.42
C ILE A 89 3.25 17.94 8.91
N GLU A 90 3.43 19.08 8.28
CA GLU A 90 2.36 19.93 7.79
C GLU A 90 2.23 19.85 6.28
N GLU A 91 1.01 19.99 5.80
CA GLU A 91 0.68 20.06 4.39
C GLU A 91 1.05 21.45 3.84
N THR A 92 1.95 21.50 2.85
CA THR A 92 2.35 22.76 2.21
C THR A 92 1.65 23.03 0.89
N ARG A 93 0.75 22.15 0.48
CA ARG A 93 0.01 22.22 -0.78
C ARG A 93 -0.72 23.56 -0.98
N TYR A 94 -1.38 24.05 0.06
CA TYR A 94 -2.15 25.29 -0.02
C TYR A 94 -1.25 26.52 -0.28
N ALA A 95 -0.08 26.56 0.39
CA ALA A 95 0.91 27.62 0.17
C ALA A 95 1.48 27.56 -1.25
N MET A 96 1.70 26.36 -1.78
CA MET A 96 2.15 26.18 -3.16
C MET A 96 1.08 26.61 -4.18
N THR A 97 -0.19 26.27 -3.95
CA THR A 97 -1.29 26.72 -4.80
C THR A 97 -1.42 28.25 -4.80
N ALA A 98 -1.35 28.87 -3.60
CA ALA A 98 -1.33 30.34 -3.48
C ALA A 98 -0.17 30.96 -4.26
N TYR A 99 1.02 30.41 -4.12
CA TYR A 99 2.21 30.85 -4.84
C TYR A 99 2.04 30.76 -6.37
N TYR A 100 1.53 29.65 -6.91
CA TYR A 100 1.33 29.47 -8.34
C TYR A 100 0.27 30.43 -8.88
N ILE A 101 -0.85 30.64 -8.18
CA ILE A 101 -1.89 31.62 -8.55
C ILE A 101 -1.26 33.01 -8.66
N LEU A 102 -0.57 33.47 -7.62
CA LEU A 102 0.01 34.82 -7.58
C LEU A 102 1.10 35.00 -8.63
N LYS A 103 1.97 34.01 -8.82
CA LYS A 103 3.01 34.01 -9.84
C LYS A 103 2.43 34.13 -11.26
N ASP A 104 1.36 33.39 -11.57
CA ASP A 104 0.74 33.45 -12.89
C ASP A 104 0.01 34.77 -13.11
N LEU A 105 -0.61 35.35 -12.08
CA LEU A 105 -1.21 36.66 -12.14
C LEU A 105 -0.15 37.76 -12.43
N ILE A 106 1.03 37.69 -11.81
CA ILE A 106 2.16 38.60 -12.09
C ILE A 106 2.68 38.39 -13.49
N ALA A 107 2.93 37.16 -13.90
CA ALA A 107 3.45 36.85 -15.26
C ALA A 107 2.53 37.35 -16.38
N LYS A 108 1.22 37.38 -16.12
CA LYS A 108 0.20 37.90 -17.05
C LYS A 108 -0.09 39.40 -16.89
N LYS A 109 0.66 40.08 -16.01
CA LYS A 109 0.52 41.53 -15.70
C LYS A 109 -0.87 41.92 -15.16
N LEU A 110 -1.54 40.98 -14.48
CA LEU A 110 -2.81 41.20 -13.79
C LEU A 110 -2.62 41.64 -12.35
N LEU A 111 -1.47 41.37 -11.78
CA LEU A 111 -0.99 41.86 -10.52
C LEU A 111 0.34 42.60 -10.74
N THR A 112 0.44 43.84 -10.28
CA THR A 112 1.62 44.70 -10.49
C THR A 112 2.59 44.67 -9.31
N GLN A 113 2.10 44.30 -8.16
CA GLN A 113 2.88 44.23 -6.92
C GLN A 113 3.32 42.81 -6.62
N GLU A 114 4.58 42.62 -6.22
CA GLU A 114 5.01 41.34 -5.67
C GLU A 114 4.35 41.08 -4.31
N PRO A 115 3.78 39.89 -4.09
CA PRO A 115 3.13 39.57 -2.83
C PRO A 115 4.11 39.41 -1.69
N SER A 116 3.77 39.93 -0.52
CA SER A 116 4.54 39.66 0.70
C SER A 116 4.37 38.20 1.16
N HIS A 117 5.28 37.72 2.00
CA HIS A 117 5.18 36.38 2.58
C HIS A 117 3.86 36.18 3.37
N GLU A 118 3.44 37.19 4.12
CA GLU A 118 2.19 37.19 4.90
C GLU A 118 0.96 37.10 4.00
N GLN A 119 0.96 37.79 2.85
CA GLN A 119 -0.12 37.73 1.87
C GLN A 119 -0.22 36.33 1.23
N ILE A 120 0.91 35.67 0.94
CA ILE A 120 0.93 34.29 0.45
C ILE A 120 0.34 33.34 1.49
N LEU A 121 0.71 33.48 2.76
CA LEU A 121 0.21 32.63 3.85
C LEU A 121 -1.30 32.87 4.10
N ALA A 122 -1.77 34.11 4.10
CA ALA A 122 -3.19 34.43 4.26
C ALA A 122 -4.04 33.86 3.09
N LEU A 123 -3.54 33.93 1.87
CA LEU A 123 -4.19 33.30 0.72
C LEU A 123 -4.19 31.76 0.83
N ALA A 124 -3.08 31.18 1.29
CA ALA A 124 -2.97 29.73 1.53
C ALA A 124 -3.96 29.24 2.59
N GLU A 125 -4.11 29.99 3.68
CA GLU A 125 -5.09 29.66 4.72
C GLU A 125 -6.52 29.67 4.15
N LYS A 126 -6.85 30.69 3.37
CA LYS A 126 -8.17 30.75 2.71
C LYS A 126 -8.41 29.62 1.73
N ILE A 127 -7.40 29.24 0.94
CA ILE A 127 -7.43 28.07 0.05
C ILE A 127 -7.71 26.80 0.87
N GLY A 128 -7.00 26.62 1.99
CA GLY A 128 -7.22 25.50 2.90
C GLY A 128 -8.64 25.45 3.44
N GLN A 129 -9.19 26.59 3.87
CA GLN A 129 -10.57 26.69 4.36
C GLN A 129 -11.59 26.29 3.29
N ILE A 130 -11.40 26.74 2.03
CA ILE A 130 -12.29 26.43 0.92
C ILE A 130 -12.23 24.92 0.59
N LEU A 131 -11.03 24.37 0.41
CA LEU A 131 -10.82 22.97 0.03
C LEU A 131 -11.25 21.98 1.13
N ASN A 132 -11.08 22.32 2.41
CA ASN A 132 -11.50 21.47 3.51
C ASN A 132 -13.03 21.33 3.61
N ARG A 133 -13.80 22.29 3.10
CA ARG A 133 -15.27 22.18 3.02
C ARG A 133 -15.73 21.08 2.06
N ARG A 134 -14.94 20.74 1.03
CA ARG A 134 -15.24 19.66 0.09
C ARG A 134 -15.28 18.29 0.77
N THR A 135 -14.64 18.09 1.92
CA THR A 135 -14.68 16.84 2.68
C THR A 135 -16.10 16.47 3.11
N PHE A 136 -16.96 17.45 3.33
CA PHE A 136 -18.35 17.27 3.78
C PHE A 136 -19.38 17.42 2.66
N ASP A 137 -19.03 18.11 1.57
CA ASP A 137 -19.89 18.28 0.39
C ASP A 137 -19.08 17.97 -0.87
N LEU A 138 -19.30 16.80 -1.44
CA LEU A 138 -18.59 16.30 -2.64
C LEU A 138 -19.03 16.99 -3.92
N ARG A 139 -20.08 17.85 -3.89
CA ARG A 139 -20.53 18.57 -5.06
C ARG A 139 -19.51 19.64 -5.47
N ASP A 140 -19.26 19.72 -6.77
CA ASP A 140 -18.37 20.75 -7.32
C ASP A 140 -19.05 22.13 -7.27
N LYS A 141 -18.57 22.99 -6.40
CA LYS A 141 -19.02 24.37 -6.24
C LYS A 141 -18.01 25.36 -6.80
N THR A 142 -17.38 25.04 -7.92
CA THR A 142 -16.29 25.81 -8.51
C THR A 142 -16.58 27.31 -8.60
N ILE A 143 -17.80 27.71 -8.97
CA ILE A 143 -18.15 29.13 -9.05
C ILE A 143 -18.12 29.81 -7.68
N GLU A 144 -18.69 29.16 -6.65
CA GLU A 144 -18.69 29.68 -5.28
C GLU A 144 -17.26 29.77 -4.73
N GLU A 145 -16.45 28.77 -4.96
CA GLU A 145 -15.05 28.70 -4.53
C GLU A 145 -14.20 29.78 -5.21
N LEU A 146 -14.32 29.94 -6.51
CA LEU A 146 -13.65 30.99 -7.28
C LEU A 146 -14.10 32.38 -6.84
N THR A 147 -15.38 32.57 -6.51
CA THR A 147 -15.90 33.83 -5.97
C THR A 147 -15.30 34.16 -4.61
N GLN A 148 -15.17 33.18 -3.71
CA GLN A 148 -14.52 33.37 -2.42
C GLN A 148 -13.02 33.70 -2.59
N LEU A 149 -12.35 33.03 -3.52
CA LEU A 149 -10.94 33.26 -3.82
C LEU A 149 -10.73 34.67 -4.44
N ASP A 150 -11.58 35.07 -5.38
CA ASP A 150 -11.59 36.42 -5.98
C ASP A 150 -11.79 37.51 -4.94
N SER A 151 -12.79 37.35 -4.05
CA SER A 151 -13.03 38.29 -2.94
C SER A 151 -11.79 38.45 -2.05
N THR A 152 -11.09 37.35 -1.77
CA THR A 152 -9.87 37.37 -0.96
C THR A 152 -8.72 38.07 -1.68
N LEU A 153 -8.52 37.78 -2.97
CA LEU A 153 -7.49 38.45 -3.77
C LEU A 153 -7.76 39.97 -3.89
N CYS A 154 -9.01 40.37 -4.06
CA CYS A 154 -9.39 41.78 -4.12
C CYS A 154 -9.19 42.54 -2.81
N SER A 155 -9.35 41.87 -1.67
CA SER A 155 -9.07 42.49 -0.37
C SER A 155 -7.58 42.66 -0.08
N MET A 156 -6.74 41.85 -0.72
CA MET A 156 -5.28 41.86 -0.49
C MET A 156 -4.50 42.68 -1.51
N PHE A 157 -5.02 42.78 -2.75
CA PHE A 157 -4.31 43.36 -3.87
C PHE A 157 -5.17 44.32 -4.68
N ASN A 158 -4.57 45.41 -5.18
CA ASN A 158 -5.19 46.26 -6.19
C ASN A 158 -5.08 45.56 -7.56
N LEU A 159 -6.11 44.79 -7.91
CA LEU A 159 -6.20 44.16 -9.23
C LEU A 159 -6.58 45.19 -10.30
N SER A 160 -5.75 45.32 -11.31
CA SER A 160 -5.89 46.37 -12.34
C SER A 160 -7.09 46.12 -13.27
N ASP A 161 -7.41 44.87 -13.57
CA ASP A 161 -8.50 44.53 -14.49
C ASP A 161 -8.98 43.08 -14.25
N LYS A 162 -10.27 42.90 -14.04
CA LYS A 162 -10.92 41.58 -13.87
C LYS A 162 -11.53 41.11 -15.19
N ASN A 163 -10.71 40.96 -16.19
CA ASN A 163 -11.14 40.45 -17.49
C ASN A 163 -11.15 38.90 -17.54
N ILE A 164 -11.55 38.37 -18.69
CA ILE A 164 -11.60 36.91 -18.92
C ILE A 164 -10.25 36.23 -18.68
N LYS A 165 -9.12 36.92 -18.94
CA LYS A 165 -7.77 36.41 -18.71
C LYS A 165 -7.48 36.21 -17.23
N TYR A 166 -8.01 37.05 -16.35
CA TYR A 166 -7.94 36.91 -14.90
C TYR A 166 -8.66 35.65 -14.44
N PHE A 167 -9.95 35.51 -14.80
CA PHE A 167 -10.75 34.36 -14.34
C PHE A 167 -10.27 33.04 -14.92
N THR A 168 -9.80 33.00 -16.17
CA THR A 168 -9.21 31.77 -16.71
C THR A 168 -7.91 31.40 -16.02
N THR A 169 -7.07 32.37 -15.64
CA THR A 169 -5.84 32.11 -14.90
C THR A 169 -6.14 31.55 -13.50
N LEU A 170 -7.12 32.13 -12.82
CA LEU A 170 -7.56 31.69 -11.52
C LEU A 170 -8.12 30.27 -11.59
N ASN A 171 -9.02 30.01 -12.52
CA ASN A 171 -9.63 28.70 -12.73
C ASN A 171 -8.60 27.63 -13.11
N ASP A 172 -7.65 27.92 -14.00
CA ASP A 172 -6.60 26.99 -14.40
C ASP A 172 -5.77 26.50 -13.20
N ASN A 173 -5.39 27.40 -12.30
CA ASN A 173 -4.66 27.02 -11.09
C ASN A 173 -5.56 26.31 -10.06
N TRP A 174 -6.84 26.73 -9.97
CA TRP A 174 -7.80 26.16 -9.03
C TRP A 174 -8.19 24.73 -9.36
N LEU A 175 -8.36 24.40 -10.63
CA LEU A 175 -8.67 23.03 -11.08
C LEU A 175 -7.60 22.02 -10.68
N PHE A 176 -6.35 22.46 -10.53
CA PHE A 176 -5.22 21.62 -10.10
C PHE A 176 -4.78 21.87 -8.64
N ALA A 177 -5.58 22.58 -7.85
CA ALA A 177 -5.25 22.88 -6.45
C ALA A 177 -5.13 21.63 -5.56
N ASN A 178 -5.74 20.51 -5.95
CA ASN A 178 -5.62 19.22 -5.28
C ASN A 178 -4.44 18.37 -5.80
N ALA A 179 -3.66 18.88 -6.77
CA ALA A 179 -2.47 18.18 -7.26
C ALA A 179 -1.38 18.13 -6.17
N PRO A 180 -0.35 17.32 -6.35
CA PRO A 180 0.20 16.40 -5.36
C PRO A 180 0.49 17.03 -4.00
N SER A 181 0.18 16.27 -2.95
CA SER A 181 0.48 16.61 -1.57
C SER A 181 1.98 16.84 -1.38
N ARG A 182 2.35 18.04 -0.93
CA ARG A 182 3.71 18.39 -0.50
C ARG A 182 3.70 18.68 0.99
N LYS A 183 4.72 18.22 1.69
CA LYS A 183 4.77 18.27 3.15
C LYS A 183 6.06 18.93 3.64
N SER A 184 6.03 19.46 4.85
CA SER A 184 7.20 20.03 5.53
C SER A 184 7.18 19.67 7.00
N GLY A 185 8.31 19.28 7.56
CA GLY A 185 8.45 19.02 8.98
C GLY A 185 9.29 17.80 9.30
N LEU A 186 9.46 17.60 10.59
CA LEU A 186 10.14 16.46 11.19
C LEU A 186 9.22 15.84 12.23
N SER A 187 9.08 14.54 12.22
CA SER A 187 8.32 13.80 13.22
C SER A 187 9.06 12.54 13.63
N PHE A 188 9.14 12.31 14.92
CA PHE A 188 9.56 11.05 15.52
C PHE A 188 8.40 10.45 16.29
N GLN A 189 8.11 9.17 16.08
CA GLN A 189 7.04 8.47 16.80
C GLN A 189 7.46 7.06 17.20
N ALA A 190 6.87 6.59 18.30
CA ALA A 190 6.91 5.21 18.72
C ALA A 190 5.48 4.68 18.79
N ASP A 191 5.23 3.58 18.10
CA ASP A 191 3.96 2.85 18.10
C ASP A 191 4.16 1.57 18.91
N ILE A 192 3.35 1.36 19.94
CA ILE A 192 3.35 0.12 20.72
C ILE A 192 2.05 -0.60 20.39
N GLY A 193 2.14 -1.75 19.76
CA GLY A 193 0.97 -2.41 19.21
C GLY A 193 0.97 -3.93 19.35
N ALA A 194 -0.21 -4.48 19.10
CA ALA A 194 -0.45 -5.90 18.99
C ALA A 194 -1.20 -6.19 17.69
N ASN A 195 -0.95 -7.35 17.13
CA ASN A 195 -1.67 -7.89 16.00
C ASN A 195 -2.14 -9.32 16.26
N LEU A 196 -3.27 -9.63 15.69
CA LEU A 196 -3.85 -10.96 15.61
C LEU A 196 -4.11 -11.26 14.14
N PHE A 197 -3.56 -12.36 13.65
CA PHE A 197 -3.84 -12.83 12.31
C PHE A 197 -4.27 -14.29 12.31
N SER A 198 -5.11 -14.63 11.35
CA SER A 198 -5.43 -16.03 11.08
C SER A 198 -5.46 -16.28 9.59
N THR A 199 -5.00 -17.47 9.19
CA THR A 199 -5.18 -17.96 7.82
C THR A 199 -5.75 -19.37 7.88
N SER A 200 -6.66 -19.68 6.97
CA SER A 200 -7.17 -21.04 6.80
C SER A 200 -7.17 -21.38 5.32
N THR A 201 -6.65 -22.54 5.00
CA THR A 201 -6.68 -23.09 3.64
C THR A 201 -7.26 -24.48 3.70
N PHE A 202 -8.34 -24.70 3.01
CA PHE A 202 -8.93 -26.01 2.84
C PHE A 202 -8.85 -26.40 1.35
N THR A 203 -8.29 -27.58 1.06
CA THR A 203 -8.23 -28.11 -0.30
C THR A 203 -8.71 -29.56 -0.29
N GLN A 204 -9.64 -29.87 -1.18
CA GLN A 204 -10.16 -31.22 -1.37
C GLN A 204 -10.17 -31.59 -2.84
N GLN A 205 -9.61 -32.73 -3.16
CA GLN A 205 -9.72 -33.35 -4.47
C GLN A 205 -10.60 -34.59 -4.36
N SER A 206 -11.60 -34.67 -5.20
CA SER A 206 -12.54 -35.79 -5.25
C SER A 206 -12.57 -36.40 -6.65
N ASP A 207 -12.62 -37.73 -6.71
CA ASP A 207 -12.90 -38.47 -7.93
C ASP A 207 -14.43 -38.69 -8.01
N LEU A 208 -15.05 -38.04 -8.99
CA LEU A 208 -16.52 -38.07 -9.16
C LEU A 208 -17.02 -39.31 -9.89
N LEU A 209 -16.14 -40.12 -10.48
CA LEU A 209 -16.52 -41.40 -11.10
C LEU A 209 -16.70 -42.48 -10.04
N PHE A 210 -15.92 -42.44 -8.98
CA PHE A 210 -15.93 -43.44 -7.91
C PHE A 210 -16.54 -42.91 -6.61
N ASP A 211 -17.00 -41.63 -6.60
CA ASP A 211 -17.53 -40.94 -5.43
C ASP A 211 -16.58 -41.02 -4.22
N THR A 212 -15.28 -40.85 -4.48
CA THR A 212 -14.24 -40.96 -3.48
C THR A 212 -13.48 -39.65 -3.31
N VAL A 213 -13.04 -39.37 -2.07
CA VAL A 213 -12.10 -38.29 -1.78
C VAL A 213 -10.68 -38.79 -1.98
N ALA A 214 -10.03 -38.29 -3.03
CA ALA A 214 -8.64 -38.71 -3.36
C ALA A 214 -7.62 -38.07 -2.42
N SER A 215 -7.82 -36.81 -2.03
CA SER A 215 -6.98 -36.12 -1.07
C SER A 215 -7.73 -35.00 -0.35
N ARG A 216 -7.33 -34.78 0.91
CA ARG A 216 -7.83 -33.66 1.74
C ARG A 216 -6.66 -33.02 2.46
N TYR A 217 -6.59 -31.70 2.35
CA TYR A 217 -5.64 -30.85 3.04
C TYR A 217 -6.36 -29.71 3.75
N ASP A 218 -6.08 -29.51 5.02
CA ASP A 218 -6.64 -28.45 5.84
C ASP A 218 -5.48 -27.85 6.64
N ASP A 219 -5.21 -26.57 6.44
CA ASP A 219 -4.18 -25.81 7.13
C ASP A 219 -4.82 -24.62 7.82
N PHE A 220 -4.59 -24.50 9.09
CA PHE A 220 -5.04 -23.38 9.90
C PHE A 220 -3.88 -22.80 10.67
N THR A 221 -3.63 -21.52 10.49
CA THR A 221 -2.61 -20.76 11.22
C THR A 221 -3.30 -19.67 12.02
N LEU A 222 -2.95 -19.57 13.28
CA LEU A 222 -3.32 -18.47 14.16
C LEU A 222 -2.04 -17.86 14.73
N GLY A 223 -1.89 -16.56 14.62
CA GLY A 223 -0.76 -15.84 15.18
C GLY A 223 -1.18 -14.63 15.98
N VAL A 224 -0.48 -14.39 17.07
CA VAL A 224 -0.57 -13.18 17.88
C VAL A 224 0.83 -12.59 18.03
N GLY A 225 0.95 -11.28 17.87
CA GLY A 225 2.23 -10.61 17.99
C GLY A 225 2.12 -9.27 18.69
N THR A 226 3.24 -8.82 19.23
CA THR A 226 3.42 -7.47 19.75
C THR A 226 4.65 -6.85 19.12
N ALA A 227 4.60 -5.56 18.84
CA ALA A 227 5.71 -4.82 18.23
C ALA A 227 5.83 -3.43 18.82
N ILE A 228 7.05 -2.90 18.82
CA ILE A 228 7.32 -1.49 19.05
C ILE A 228 7.92 -0.96 17.76
N ASN A 229 7.25 -0.02 17.10
CA ASN A 229 7.73 0.56 15.86
C ASN A 229 8.21 2.00 16.10
N PHE A 230 9.49 2.24 15.99
CA PHE A 230 10.09 3.57 16.01
C PHE A 230 10.16 4.11 14.58
N THR A 231 9.58 5.28 14.33
CA THR A 231 9.59 5.89 13.00
C THR A 231 10.10 7.33 13.09
N LEU A 232 11.07 7.65 12.25
CA LEU A 232 11.54 9.00 11.96
C LEU A 232 11.07 9.38 10.56
N SER A 233 10.38 10.53 10.43
CA SER A 233 9.92 11.05 9.14
C SER A 233 10.38 12.49 8.99
N TYR A 234 11.02 12.80 7.87
CA TYR A 234 11.51 14.14 7.54
C TYR A 234 11.03 14.53 6.14
N GLU A 235 10.31 15.62 6.06
CA GLU A 235 9.75 16.17 4.84
C GLU A 235 10.26 17.58 4.65
N LYS A 236 10.85 17.88 3.49
CA LYS A 236 11.39 19.22 3.22
C LYS A 236 11.19 19.66 1.78
N PRO A 237 10.45 20.75 1.53
CA PRO A 237 10.54 21.46 0.27
C PRO A 237 11.93 22.10 0.15
N ILE A 238 12.76 21.60 -0.76
CA ILE A 238 14.10 22.16 -1.02
C ILE A 238 13.93 23.49 -1.77
N SER A 239 12.96 23.53 -2.66
CA SER A 239 12.57 24.71 -3.42
C SER A 239 11.12 24.61 -3.86
N VAL A 240 10.62 25.63 -4.57
CA VAL A 240 9.27 25.60 -5.18
C VAL A 240 9.06 24.37 -6.06
N LYS A 241 10.13 23.86 -6.70
CA LYS A 241 10.02 22.73 -7.63
C LYS A 241 10.51 21.41 -7.06
N TRP A 242 11.23 21.40 -5.94
CA TRP A 242 11.85 20.20 -5.40
C TRP A 242 11.38 19.90 -3.99
N GLN A 243 11.12 18.64 -3.72
CA GLN A 243 10.75 18.08 -2.43
C GLN A 243 11.64 16.89 -2.10
N GLN A 244 12.11 16.79 -0.87
CA GLN A 244 12.71 15.56 -0.37
C GLN A 244 11.89 15.01 0.80
N SER A 245 11.84 13.68 0.88
CA SER A 245 11.20 12.93 1.94
C SER A 245 12.15 11.83 2.40
N VAL A 246 12.36 11.72 3.68
CA VAL A 246 13.15 10.65 4.31
C VAL A 246 12.29 10.00 5.36
N LYS A 247 12.23 8.67 5.37
CA LYS A 247 11.61 7.91 6.43
C LYS A 247 12.55 6.79 6.85
N ALA A 248 12.74 6.60 8.14
CA ALA A 248 13.47 5.46 8.69
C ALA A 248 12.62 4.83 9.80
N PHE A 249 12.69 3.52 9.95
CA PHE A 249 11.99 2.83 11.00
C PHE A 249 12.80 1.67 11.56
N LEU A 250 12.52 1.32 12.81
CA LEU A 250 13.05 0.16 13.52
C LEU A 250 11.89 -0.51 14.27
N THR A 251 11.70 -1.80 14.02
CA THR A 251 10.58 -2.56 14.59
C THR A 251 11.05 -3.85 15.22
N PRO A 252 11.44 -3.86 16.52
CA PRO A 252 11.52 -5.07 17.28
C PRO A 252 10.12 -5.62 17.55
N SER A 253 9.96 -6.93 17.40
CA SER A 253 8.68 -7.61 17.61
C SER A 253 8.86 -9.01 18.18
N ILE A 254 7.81 -9.52 18.79
CA ILE A 254 7.72 -10.89 19.23
C ILE A 254 6.33 -11.41 18.94
N GLY A 255 6.25 -12.59 18.34
CA GLY A 255 4.99 -13.24 18.01
C GLY A 255 4.96 -14.68 18.46
N TYR A 256 3.75 -15.23 18.56
CA TYR A 256 3.47 -16.64 18.70
C TYR A 256 2.59 -17.06 17.54
N GLN A 257 2.92 -18.17 16.91
CA GLN A 257 2.18 -18.72 15.80
C GLN A 257 1.87 -20.18 16.06
N GLY A 258 0.59 -20.52 16.03
CA GLY A 258 0.10 -21.90 16.08
C GLY A 258 -0.35 -22.35 14.69
N ASN A 259 0.18 -23.46 14.21
CA ASN A 259 -0.21 -24.09 12.95
C ASN A 259 -0.88 -25.43 13.23
N ARG A 260 -2.00 -25.68 12.58
CA ARG A 260 -2.66 -26.98 12.57
C ARG A 260 -2.81 -27.43 11.12
N ILE A 261 -2.18 -28.55 10.80
CA ILE A 261 -2.23 -29.15 9.47
C ILE A 261 -2.93 -30.51 9.57
N ILE A 262 -3.91 -30.76 8.71
CA ILE A 262 -4.59 -32.05 8.59
C ILE A 262 -4.38 -32.55 7.16
N ILE A 263 -3.73 -33.69 6.99
CA ILE A 263 -3.51 -34.34 5.70
C ILE A 263 -4.13 -35.72 5.79
N ASN A 264 -5.15 -36.00 4.97
CA ASN A 264 -5.84 -37.27 4.91
C ASN A 264 -6.16 -37.85 6.30
N TYR A 265 -6.79 -36.97 7.16
CA TYR A 265 -7.19 -37.27 8.54
C TYR A 265 -6.06 -37.33 9.60
N ASN A 266 -4.79 -37.25 9.21
CA ASN A 266 -3.68 -37.12 10.14
C ASN A 266 -3.50 -35.65 10.54
N LYS A 267 -3.53 -35.39 11.87
CA LYS A 267 -3.44 -34.02 12.41
C LYS A 267 -2.05 -33.77 12.99
N VAL A 268 -1.43 -32.68 12.60
CA VAL A 268 -0.21 -32.13 13.21
C VAL A 268 -0.50 -30.72 13.70
N SER A 269 -0.11 -30.42 14.94
CA SER A 269 -0.28 -29.06 15.50
C SER A 269 1.04 -28.63 16.12
N ILE A 270 1.39 -27.36 15.91
CA ILE A 270 2.72 -26.84 16.23
C ILE A 270 2.57 -25.37 16.68
N VAL A 271 3.27 -25.00 17.73
CA VAL A 271 3.35 -23.62 18.22
C VAL A 271 4.80 -23.16 18.18
N SER A 272 5.02 -21.96 17.68
CA SER A 272 6.35 -21.35 17.60
C SER A 272 6.34 -19.93 18.13
N LYS A 273 7.40 -19.59 18.86
CA LYS A 273 7.74 -18.22 19.24
C LYS A 273 8.61 -17.60 18.16
N ILE A 274 8.30 -16.38 17.72
CA ILE A 274 8.97 -15.72 16.62
C ILE A 274 9.43 -14.31 17.05
N PRO A 275 10.60 -14.20 17.70
CA PRO A 275 11.25 -12.89 17.86
C PRO A 275 11.76 -12.39 16.51
N ALA A 276 11.57 -11.10 16.26
CA ALA A 276 11.99 -10.47 15.01
C ALA A 276 12.47 -9.04 15.26
N ILE A 277 13.30 -8.55 14.34
CA ILE A 277 13.71 -7.17 14.27
C ILE A 277 13.74 -6.76 12.80
N GLU A 278 13.13 -5.63 12.47
CA GLU A 278 13.13 -5.05 11.13
C GLU A 278 13.65 -3.61 11.18
N LEU A 279 14.53 -3.27 10.26
CA LEU A 279 15.05 -1.94 10.01
C LEU A 279 14.73 -1.56 8.57
N GLY A 280 14.25 -0.35 8.34
CA GLY A 280 14.03 0.14 6.99
C GLY A 280 14.27 1.61 6.85
N ALA A 281 14.59 2.02 5.63
CA ALA A 281 14.75 3.41 5.24
C ALA A 281 14.13 3.64 3.86
N SER A 282 13.55 4.81 3.67
CA SER A 282 13.10 5.27 2.37
C SER A 282 13.53 6.71 2.12
N TYR A 283 13.91 6.98 0.89
CA TYR A 283 14.20 8.31 0.40
C TYR A 283 13.40 8.58 -0.87
N THR A 284 12.74 9.72 -0.93
CA THR A 284 12.01 10.14 -2.13
C THR A 284 12.40 11.57 -2.50
N LEU A 285 12.76 11.76 -3.76
CA LEU A 285 13.01 13.06 -4.36
C LEU A 285 11.90 13.35 -5.38
N GLY A 286 11.14 14.41 -5.14
CA GLY A 286 10.05 14.86 -6.01
C GLY A 286 10.42 16.11 -6.78
N TYR A 287 10.11 16.14 -8.09
CA TYR A 287 10.23 17.29 -8.96
C TYR A 287 8.87 17.73 -9.48
N TYR A 288 8.50 18.97 -9.22
CA TYR A 288 7.20 19.58 -9.48
C TYR A 288 7.37 20.85 -10.35
N PRO A 289 7.56 20.72 -11.66
CA PRO A 289 7.80 21.87 -12.53
C PRO A 289 6.60 22.83 -12.60
N ASN A 290 5.40 22.32 -12.44
CA ASN A 290 4.12 23.05 -12.46
C ASN A 290 3.06 22.25 -11.68
N THR A 291 1.80 22.75 -11.67
CA THR A 291 0.65 22.11 -11.00
C THR A 291 0.14 20.85 -11.70
N ARG A 292 0.55 20.58 -12.94
CA ARG A 292 0.05 19.47 -13.78
C ARG A 292 1.02 18.30 -13.90
N THR A 293 2.29 18.52 -13.61
CA THR A 293 3.34 17.52 -13.84
C THR A 293 4.16 17.32 -12.58
N TYR A 294 4.38 16.08 -12.21
CA TYR A 294 5.38 15.75 -11.21
C TYR A 294 6.06 14.41 -11.48
N LEU A 295 7.33 14.36 -11.11
CA LEU A 295 8.19 13.20 -11.20
C LEU A 295 8.70 12.87 -9.80
N THR A 296 8.65 11.61 -9.40
CA THR A 296 9.26 11.16 -8.14
C THR A 296 10.27 10.05 -8.38
N LEU A 297 11.41 10.15 -7.70
CA LEU A 297 12.42 9.10 -7.59
C LEU A 297 12.39 8.59 -6.16
N GLY A 298 12.18 7.30 -5.97
CA GLY A 298 12.11 6.66 -4.65
C GLY A 298 13.14 5.54 -4.53
N LEU A 299 13.77 5.46 -3.36
CA LEU A 299 14.60 4.35 -2.91
C LEU A 299 14.03 3.85 -1.59
N ASP A 300 13.77 2.56 -1.48
CA ASP A 300 13.28 1.92 -0.27
C ASP A 300 14.18 0.72 0.04
N GLU A 301 14.64 0.61 1.26
CA GLU A 301 15.46 -0.50 1.74
C GLU A 301 14.90 -1.05 3.04
N ARG A 302 14.91 -2.39 3.18
CA ARG A 302 14.49 -3.09 4.39
C ARG A 302 15.41 -4.25 4.68
N ILE A 303 15.77 -4.41 5.94
CA ILE A 303 16.54 -5.52 6.48
C ILE A 303 15.74 -6.12 7.63
N GLY A 304 15.47 -7.40 7.57
CA GLY A 304 14.77 -8.13 8.61
C GLY A 304 15.55 -9.36 9.09
N TYR A 305 15.52 -9.58 10.37
CA TYR A 305 15.97 -10.82 10.99
C TYR A 305 14.84 -11.36 11.85
N TYR A 306 14.53 -12.65 11.71
CA TYR A 306 13.59 -13.35 12.58
C TYR A 306 14.01 -14.78 12.79
N LYS A 307 13.62 -15.34 13.93
CA LYS A 307 13.94 -16.71 14.32
C LYS A 307 12.65 -17.41 14.74
N ALA A 308 12.39 -18.57 14.17
CA ALA A 308 11.31 -19.43 14.63
C ALA A 308 11.85 -20.41 15.68
N ILE A 309 11.30 -20.36 16.89
CA ILE A 309 11.66 -21.21 18.02
C ILE A 309 10.42 -22.02 18.36
N PRO A 310 10.40 -23.35 18.10
CA PRO A 310 9.27 -24.19 18.50
C PRO A 310 9.19 -24.30 20.01
N GLU A 311 7.98 -24.32 20.55
CA GLU A 311 7.72 -24.69 21.93
C GLU A 311 7.61 -26.21 21.99
N ASP A 312 8.40 -26.83 22.88
CA ASP A 312 8.41 -28.27 23.22
C ASP A 312 8.53 -29.27 22.04
N GLY A 313 9.77 -29.62 21.72
CA GLY A 313 10.16 -30.97 21.20
C GLY A 313 9.73 -31.36 19.79
N PHE A 314 9.01 -30.51 19.02
CA PHE A 314 8.57 -30.84 17.68
C PHE A 314 9.59 -30.46 16.62
N THR A 315 10.07 -31.43 15.87
CA THR A 315 10.96 -31.28 14.71
C THR A 315 10.17 -31.28 13.41
N THR A 316 9.33 -30.27 13.17
CA THR A 316 8.53 -30.21 11.93
C THR A 316 8.68 -28.87 11.22
N SER A 317 8.51 -28.89 9.91
CA SER A 317 8.66 -27.74 9.04
C SER A 317 7.44 -26.81 9.10
N TYR A 318 7.64 -25.49 9.07
CA TYR A 318 6.60 -24.48 9.14
C TYR A 318 6.63 -23.52 7.96
N PHE A 319 5.56 -22.76 7.79
CA PHE A 319 5.47 -21.68 6.80
C PHE A 319 5.60 -20.31 7.48
N ASN A 320 6.37 -19.40 6.89
CA ASN A 320 6.50 -18.03 7.37
C ASN A 320 5.38 -17.12 6.79
N PHE A 321 5.37 -15.85 7.20
CA PHE A 321 4.46 -14.82 6.68
C PHE A 321 4.47 -14.65 5.14
N ALA A 322 5.49 -15.17 4.47
CA ALA A 322 5.59 -15.17 3.00
C ALA A 322 5.18 -16.51 2.37
N GLY A 323 4.57 -17.44 3.14
CA GLY A 323 4.14 -18.75 2.65
C GLY A 323 5.26 -19.77 2.47
N GLN A 324 6.44 -19.53 3.06
CA GLN A 324 7.58 -20.47 2.99
C GLN A 324 7.61 -21.40 4.19
N ALA A 325 7.93 -22.68 3.95
CA ALA A 325 8.08 -23.67 5.01
C ALA A 325 9.22 -23.31 5.97
N ILE A 326 8.90 -23.13 7.24
CA ILE A 326 9.86 -22.89 8.33
C ILE A 326 10.10 -24.19 9.06
N SER A 327 11.30 -24.71 9.03
CA SER A 327 11.68 -25.82 9.92
C SER A 327 12.01 -25.31 11.33
N ALA A 328 11.84 -26.18 12.33
CA ALA A 328 12.17 -25.87 13.70
C ALA A 328 13.58 -25.30 13.84
N ASN A 329 13.79 -24.33 14.73
CA ASN A 329 15.08 -23.65 14.96
C ASN A 329 15.69 -23.06 13.68
N THR A 330 14.89 -22.32 12.92
CA THR A 330 15.36 -21.67 11.69
C THR A 330 15.47 -20.17 11.88
N SER A 331 16.62 -19.62 11.50
CA SER A 331 16.86 -18.18 11.45
C SER A 331 16.75 -17.68 10.02
N TYR A 332 16.17 -16.51 9.85
CA TYR A 332 15.96 -15.86 8.56
C TYR A 332 16.58 -14.48 8.56
N PHE A 333 17.31 -14.18 7.52
CA PHE A 333 17.75 -12.84 7.19
C PHE A 333 17.15 -12.44 5.86
N ASN A 334 16.44 -11.33 5.83
CA ASN A 334 15.79 -10.81 4.63
C ASN A 334 16.33 -9.40 4.35
N PHE A 335 16.71 -9.17 3.10
CA PHE A 335 17.03 -7.86 2.56
C PHE A 335 16.11 -7.58 1.37
N THR A 336 15.50 -6.41 1.33
CA THR A 336 14.71 -5.96 0.19
C THR A 336 15.08 -4.52 -0.13
N GLY A 337 15.49 -4.28 -1.39
CA GLY A 337 15.76 -2.96 -1.94
C GLY A 337 14.84 -2.69 -3.12
N GLN A 338 14.27 -1.50 -3.21
CA GLN A 338 13.44 -1.07 -4.33
C GLN A 338 13.83 0.33 -4.77
N ALA A 339 14.07 0.48 -6.08
CA ALA A 339 14.17 1.78 -6.74
C ALA A 339 12.93 1.98 -7.62
N ARG A 340 12.34 3.17 -7.60
CA ARG A 340 11.13 3.46 -8.40
C ARG A 340 11.13 4.89 -8.91
N ILE A 341 10.56 5.04 -10.11
CA ILE A 341 10.32 6.30 -10.77
C ILE A 341 8.84 6.37 -11.09
N ASN A 342 8.18 7.48 -10.72
CA ASN A 342 6.81 7.72 -11.09
C ASN A 342 6.70 9.08 -11.76
N LEU A 343 6.01 9.10 -12.90
CA LEU A 343 5.66 10.30 -13.64
C LEU A 343 4.15 10.44 -13.65
N TYR A 344 3.67 11.64 -13.33
CA TYR A 344 2.26 12.00 -13.41
C TYR A 344 2.11 13.23 -14.29
N TYR A 345 1.17 13.16 -15.22
CA TYR A 345 0.83 14.27 -16.08
C TYR A 345 -0.69 14.40 -16.22
N TYR A 346 -1.20 15.56 -15.84
CA TYR A 346 -2.63 15.88 -15.94
C TYR A 346 -2.93 16.60 -17.25
N PHE A 347 -3.61 15.94 -18.17
CA PHE A 347 -4.17 16.55 -19.38
C PHE A 347 -5.32 17.48 -19.02
N SER A 348 -6.17 17.04 -18.08
CA SER A 348 -7.27 17.79 -17.47
C SER A 348 -7.38 17.38 -16.00
N PRO A 349 -8.21 18.05 -15.17
CA PRO A 349 -8.45 17.62 -13.79
C PRO A 349 -9.00 16.20 -13.69
N THR A 350 -9.73 15.76 -14.71
CA THR A 350 -10.34 14.42 -14.77
C THR A 350 -9.52 13.40 -15.53
N LEU A 351 -8.55 13.80 -16.35
CA LEU A 351 -7.75 12.90 -17.19
C LEU A 351 -6.26 13.06 -16.88
N ARG A 352 -5.64 11.98 -16.40
CA ARG A 352 -4.21 11.94 -16.10
C ARG A 352 -3.52 10.71 -16.65
N LEU A 353 -2.28 10.88 -17.08
CA LEU A 353 -1.32 9.82 -17.35
C LEU A 353 -0.50 9.56 -16.10
N GLN A 354 -0.40 8.32 -15.72
CA GLN A 354 0.52 7.85 -14.68
C GLN A 354 1.43 6.81 -15.31
N ALA A 355 2.74 7.04 -15.28
CA ALA A 355 3.75 6.08 -15.71
C ALA A 355 4.67 5.75 -14.55
N GLN A 356 5.00 4.48 -14.40
CA GLN A 356 5.89 4.02 -13.35
C GLN A 356 6.90 3.03 -13.88
N ALA A 357 8.09 3.06 -13.32
CA ALA A 357 9.10 2.04 -13.48
C ALA A 357 9.72 1.73 -12.12
N GLY A 358 9.97 0.46 -11.85
CA GLY A 358 10.56 0.04 -10.58
C GLY A 358 11.47 -1.17 -10.76
N PHE A 359 12.57 -1.17 -10.03
CA PHE A 359 13.47 -2.29 -9.89
C PHE A 359 13.42 -2.79 -8.45
N LEU A 360 13.18 -4.09 -8.29
CA LEU A 360 13.15 -4.77 -7.01
C LEU A 360 14.33 -5.73 -6.90
N LEU A 361 15.01 -5.70 -5.78
CA LEU A 361 16.02 -6.68 -5.38
C LEU A 361 15.60 -7.27 -4.04
N SER A 362 15.52 -8.60 -3.93
CA SER A 362 15.32 -9.27 -2.67
C SER A 362 16.33 -10.39 -2.47
N HIS A 363 16.79 -10.52 -1.24
CA HIS A 363 17.70 -11.58 -0.83
C HIS A 363 17.20 -12.18 0.47
N LEU A 364 17.01 -13.50 0.48
CA LEU A 364 16.61 -14.26 1.65
C LEU A 364 17.70 -15.29 1.96
N ALA A 365 18.24 -15.25 3.16
CA ALA A 365 19.09 -16.30 3.68
C ALA A 365 18.37 -17.01 4.84
N GLN A 366 18.21 -18.32 4.73
CA GLN A 366 17.61 -19.19 5.72
C GLN A 366 18.68 -20.12 6.27
N ARG A 367 18.85 -20.17 7.58
CA ARG A 367 19.77 -21.07 8.25
C ARG A 367 19.02 -22.00 9.19
N GLN A 368 19.10 -23.31 8.95
CA GLN A 368 18.63 -24.36 9.85
C GLN A 368 19.70 -24.70 10.89
N GLU A 369 19.40 -24.46 12.16
CA GLU A 369 20.38 -24.71 13.24
C GLU A 369 20.63 -26.22 13.49
N THR A 370 19.65 -27.07 13.23
CA THR A 370 19.73 -28.51 13.42
C THR A 370 20.73 -29.23 12.50
N ASN A 371 20.84 -28.77 11.24
CA ASN A 371 21.66 -29.43 10.22
C ASN A 371 22.78 -28.49 9.70
N ASN A 372 22.91 -27.31 10.26
CA ASN A 372 23.83 -26.25 9.82
C ASN A 372 23.73 -25.90 8.31
N ASN A 373 22.59 -26.19 7.71
CA ASN A 373 22.31 -25.91 6.31
C ASN A 373 21.88 -24.45 6.12
N THR A 374 22.47 -23.79 5.13
CA THR A 374 22.09 -22.42 4.75
C THR A 374 21.59 -22.42 3.31
N THR A 375 20.35 -22.00 3.13
CA THR A 375 19.76 -21.79 1.81
C THR A 375 19.70 -20.29 1.54
N LYS A 376 20.13 -19.87 0.34
CA LYS A 376 20.06 -18.47 -0.08
C LYS A 376 19.24 -18.37 -1.36
N THR A 377 18.31 -17.45 -1.38
CA THR A 377 17.48 -17.13 -2.55
C THR A 377 17.61 -15.66 -2.86
N SER A 378 17.88 -15.33 -4.11
CA SER A 378 17.95 -13.95 -4.57
C SER A 378 17.02 -13.78 -5.76
N ASN A 379 16.16 -12.79 -5.70
CA ASN A 379 15.25 -12.43 -6.78
C ASN A 379 15.48 -10.98 -7.17
N SER A 380 15.45 -10.71 -8.46
CA SER A 380 15.45 -9.35 -8.98
C SER A 380 14.38 -9.23 -10.08
N GLY A 381 13.75 -8.09 -10.15
CA GLY A 381 12.68 -7.86 -11.12
C GLY A 381 12.59 -6.40 -11.52
N LEU A 382 12.30 -6.17 -12.79
CA LEU A 382 11.95 -4.88 -13.35
C LEU A 382 10.45 -4.90 -13.64
N ASN A 383 9.74 -3.90 -13.16
CA ASN A 383 8.36 -3.67 -13.52
C ASN A 383 8.21 -2.29 -14.17
N MET A 384 7.37 -2.21 -15.20
CA MET A 384 7.01 -0.96 -15.84
C MET A 384 5.53 -0.97 -16.15
N GLY A 385 4.90 0.17 -16.02
CA GLY A 385 3.49 0.32 -16.31
C GLY A 385 3.14 1.76 -16.66
N ALA A 386 2.13 1.92 -17.50
CA ALA A 386 1.50 3.20 -17.78
C ALA A 386 -0.01 3.02 -17.71
N THR A 387 -0.68 3.94 -17.06
CA THR A 387 -2.12 3.94 -16.86
C THR A 387 -2.70 5.29 -17.22
N LEU A 388 -3.73 5.31 -18.03
CA LEU A 388 -4.54 6.49 -18.26
C LEU A 388 -5.75 6.42 -17.32
N VAL A 389 -5.83 7.37 -16.40
CA VAL A 389 -6.91 7.42 -15.42
C VAL A 389 -7.88 8.52 -15.81
N TYR A 390 -9.15 8.17 -15.97
CA TYR A 390 -10.25 9.10 -16.16
C TYR A 390 -11.19 9.05 -14.95
N SER A 391 -11.37 10.17 -14.28
CA SER A 391 -12.27 10.31 -13.13
C SER A 391 -13.59 10.91 -13.59
N ILE A 392 -14.69 10.21 -13.38
CA ILE A 392 -16.04 10.68 -13.67
C ILE A 392 -16.61 11.24 -12.36
N PHE A 393 -16.66 12.56 -12.22
CA PHE A 393 -17.28 13.23 -11.07
C PHE A 393 -18.27 14.27 -11.56
#